data_252c179003326b756bfa248aa08c5aa5
#
_entry.id   252c179003326b756bfa248aa08c5aa5
#
_cell.length_a   1.000
_cell.length_b   1.000
_cell.length_c   1.000
_cell.angle_alpha   90.00
_cell.angle_beta   90.00
_cell.angle_gamma   90.00
#
_symmetry.space_group_name_H-M   'P 1'
#
loop_
_entity.id
_entity.type
_entity.pdbx_description
1 polymer ?
#
loop_
_entity_poly.entity_id
_entity_poly.type
_entity_poly.pdbx_seq_one_letter_code
_entity_poly.pdbx_strand_id
1 'polypeptide(L)'
;MSHAQTATDSVLAEVFDVALGAAHAGATVLASMRGQADITAAADTKSGAGDWVTQADRASEQAIREYIHARRPDDALTGEEYDPTGGTHAEYRWCIDPLDGTANFVRGLPHYGVSVAVARREYLRENLDEDGNPTEDTPFVEQWVAGVVIAPELKQMWAATAGHAYTAGWNAEKTPPRYGEEVSRTLTAEVSEGASCQARILAYGFGYGADQRQSQAQALTHLIPHFDNVRRLGSAAIDMCLVADGTLDAYAETNINEWDWAAGAFIAETAGFPVQRPLWNGSHSYGWCLVGDVHGRWLGPIAAIDTGNTAHASDDASGDGEVNAGAITLRYATYHDDEAIRELTERAYLHAGYFESADHRYMQRVAQVAERRRHALMLAAEDADQNIVASVTFSLAGSLWADLAEDGELEMRLLVVDPRFQRTGLGGKLVEKFLEFAGTLHGIRKLVLTTTPDWEPAMRFYARYGFSRDTHRDVDIPEVPGLWLAAFSKEISPHHTSGA
;
A
#
# COMPACT_ATOMS: atom_id res chain seq x y z
N MET A 1 10.01 24.04 22.49
CA MET A 1 9.29 23.93 21.20
C MET A 1 9.52 25.20 20.42
N SER A 2 9.90 25.12 19.14
CA SER A 2 10.15 26.33 18.33
C SER A 2 8.81 26.91 17.84
N HIS A 3 8.77 28.22 17.51
CA HIS A 3 7.56 28.86 16.96
C HIS A 3 7.04 28.17 15.69
N ALA A 4 7.91 27.57 14.89
CA ALA A 4 7.55 26.80 13.70
C ALA A 4 6.78 25.52 14.04
N GLN A 5 7.18 24.78 15.08
CA GLN A 5 6.50 23.57 15.54
C GLN A 5 5.06 23.87 16.00
N THR A 6 4.88 24.94 16.76
CA THR A 6 3.56 25.35 17.29
C THR A 6 2.62 25.79 16.16
N ALA A 7 3.13 26.39 15.08
CA ALA A 7 2.33 26.78 13.92
C ALA A 7 1.88 25.55 13.11
N THR A 8 2.77 24.58 12.89
CA THR A 8 2.46 23.33 12.21
C THR A 8 1.40 22.53 12.97
N ASP A 9 1.53 22.42 14.29
CA ASP A 9 0.57 21.71 15.14
C ASP A 9 -0.84 22.36 15.09
N SER A 10 -0.90 23.70 14.97
CA SER A 10 -2.17 24.43 14.84
C SER A 10 -2.85 24.16 13.51
N VAL A 11 -2.11 24.11 12.39
CA VAL A 11 -2.67 23.82 11.06
C VAL A 11 -3.15 22.37 10.97
N LEU A 12 -2.40 21.42 11.52
CA LEU A 12 -2.84 20.01 11.56
C LEU A 12 -4.11 19.83 12.38
N ALA A 13 -4.28 20.57 13.48
CA ALA A 13 -5.52 20.54 14.25
C ALA A 13 -6.69 21.12 13.46
N GLU A 14 -6.50 22.20 12.70
CA GLU A 14 -7.53 22.74 11.81
C GLU A 14 -7.93 21.75 10.70
N VAL A 15 -6.93 21.16 10.02
CA VAL A 15 -7.15 20.16 8.97
C VAL A 15 -7.96 18.98 9.51
N PHE A 16 -7.62 18.52 10.72
CA PHE A 16 -8.35 17.44 11.37
C PHE A 16 -9.79 17.82 11.71
N ASP A 17 -10.04 19.05 12.22
CA ASP A 17 -11.39 19.55 12.49
C ASP A 17 -12.24 19.62 11.21
N VAL A 18 -11.62 20.00 10.09
CA VAL A 18 -12.31 20.00 8.80
C VAL A 18 -12.61 18.57 8.36
N ALA A 19 -11.71 17.60 8.57
CA ALA A 19 -11.95 16.19 8.24
C ALA A 19 -13.12 15.61 9.04
N LEU A 20 -13.20 15.88 10.35
CA LEU A 20 -14.32 15.50 11.19
C LEU A 20 -15.66 16.06 10.68
N GLY A 21 -15.67 17.35 10.37
CA GLY A 21 -16.89 18.02 9.88
C GLY A 21 -17.32 17.56 8.49
N ALA A 22 -16.35 17.29 7.60
CA ALA A 22 -16.61 16.78 6.26
C ALA A 22 -17.21 15.36 6.29
N ALA A 23 -16.58 14.45 7.04
CA ALA A 23 -17.09 13.09 7.21
C ALA A 23 -18.49 13.10 7.87
N HIS A 24 -18.72 13.98 8.85
CA HIS A 24 -20.04 14.16 9.47
C HIS A 24 -21.09 14.64 8.48
N ALA A 25 -20.75 15.58 7.58
CA ALA A 25 -21.67 16.07 6.56
C ALA A 25 -22.12 14.94 5.63
N GLY A 26 -21.19 14.13 5.10
CA GLY A 26 -21.52 12.97 4.28
C GLY A 26 -22.36 11.93 5.03
N ALA A 27 -21.94 11.55 6.24
CA ALA A 27 -22.63 10.57 7.07
C ALA A 27 -24.07 11.00 7.43
N THR A 28 -24.29 12.31 7.62
CA THR A 28 -25.63 12.86 7.86
C THR A 28 -26.52 12.71 6.63
N VAL A 29 -25.98 12.93 5.43
CA VAL A 29 -26.71 12.67 4.18
C VAL A 29 -27.11 11.20 4.09
N LEU A 30 -26.19 10.27 4.31
CA LEU A 30 -26.47 8.84 4.26
C LEU A 30 -27.55 8.44 5.28
N ALA A 31 -27.44 8.90 6.52
CA ALA A 31 -28.42 8.63 7.56
C ALA A 31 -29.83 9.14 7.20
N SER A 32 -29.91 10.32 6.57
CA SER A 32 -31.20 10.90 6.13
C SER A 32 -31.82 10.12 4.97
N MET A 33 -31.02 9.63 4.04
CA MET A 33 -31.48 8.90 2.86
C MET A 33 -31.85 7.44 3.18
N ARG A 34 -31.22 6.86 4.18
CA ARG A 34 -31.44 5.47 4.60
C ARG A 34 -32.89 5.16 4.97
N GLY A 35 -33.62 6.12 5.50
CA GLY A 35 -35.03 5.99 5.86
C GLY A 35 -36.00 6.14 4.68
N GLN A 36 -35.55 6.46 3.48
CA GLN A 36 -36.38 6.64 2.30
C GLN A 36 -36.65 5.31 1.59
N ALA A 37 -37.90 5.03 1.28
CA ALA A 37 -38.38 3.68 0.96
C ALA A 37 -37.98 3.09 -0.40
N ASP A 38 -37.13 3.70 -1.25
CA ASP A 38 -36.91 3.22 -2.62
C ASP A 38 -35.45 3.32 -3.12
N ILE A 39 -34.50 3.05 -2.22
CA ILE A 39 -33.04 3.13 -2.55
C ILE A 39 -32.64 2.09 -3.61
N THR A 40 -33.29 0.90 -3.60
CA THR A 40 -32.98 -0.18 -4.54
C THR A 40 -33.39 0.11 -5.98
N ALA A 41 -34.40 0.97 -6.19
CA ALA A 41 -34.86 1.35 -7.52
C ALA A 41 -33.97 2.40 -8.20
N ALA A 42 -33.14 3.10 -7.43
CA ALA A 42 -32.25 4.17 -7.91
C ALA A 42 -30.77 3.73 -8.05
N ALA A 43 -30.47 2.44 -7.86
CA ALA A 43 -29.11 1.93 -7.95
C ALA A 43 -28.76 1.52 -9.38
N ASP A 44 -27.69 2.09 -9.90
CA ASP A 44 -27.06 1.74 -11.17
C ASP A 44 -25.80 0.90 -10.93
N THR A 45 -25.21 0.33 -11.99
CA THR A 45 -23.93 -0.38 -11.93
C THR A 45 -22.85 0.37 -12.69
N LYS A 46 -21.67 0.54 -12.09
CA LYS A 46 -20.51 1.21 -12.72
C LYS A 46 -19.82 0.33 -13.77
N SER A 47 -19.51 -0.91 -13.44
CA SER A 47 -18.66 -1.79 -14.24
C SER A 47 -19.27 -3.17 -14.51
N GLY A 48 -20.51 -3.43 -14.12
CA GLY A 48 -21.17 -4.73 -14.27
C GLY A 48 -21.90 -5.20 -13.01
N ALA A 49 -22.31 -6.47 -12.98
CA ALA A 49 -23.11 -6.99 -11.90
C ALA A 49 -22.37 -6.91 -10.54
N GLY A 50 -22.82 -6.03 -9.67
CA GLY A 50 -22.37 -5.91 -8.29
C GLY A 50 -21.61 -4.63 -7.94
N ASP A 51 -21.20 -3.84 -8.92
CA ASP A 51 -20.58 -2.54 -8.69
C ASP A 51 -21.64 -1.43 -8.75
N TRP A 52 -22.15 -1.05 -7.60
CA TRP A 52 -23.34 -0.24 -7.48
C TRP A 52 -22.99 1.20 -7.12
N VAL A 53 -23.63 2.15 -7.79
CA VAL A 53 -23.61 3.56 -7.44
C VAL A 53 -25.03 4.02 -7.15
N THR A 54 -25.19 4.87 -6.17
CA THR A 54 -26.50 5.41 -5.78
C THR A 54 -26.48 6.92 -5.79
N GLN A 55 -27.67 7.53 -5.75
CA GLN A 55 -27.77 8.97 -5.49
C GLN A 55 -27.19 9.33 -4.12
N ALA A 56 -27.15 8.37 -3.19
CA ALA A 56 -26.61 8.57 -1.86
C ALA A 56 -25.08 8.78 -1.90
N ASP A 57 -24.35 7.99 -2.70
CA ASP A 57 -22.91 8.16 -2.91
C ASP A 57 -22.60 9.59 -3.37
N ARG A 58 -23.24 10.02 -4.45
CA ARG A 58 -23.02 11.34 -5.04
C ARG A 58 -23.42 12.48 -4.11
N ALA A 59 -24.58 12.34 -3.43
CA ALA A 59 -25.02 13.37 -2.50
C ALA A 59 -24.11 13.48 -1.26
N SER A 60 -23.60 12.34 -0.79
CA SER A 60 -22.61 12.29 0.30
C SER A 60 -21.31 12.97 -0.12
N GLU A 61 -20.73 12.60 -1.28
CA GLU A 61 -19.49 13.21 -1.73
C GLU A 61 -19.63 14.70 -2.01
N GLN A 62 -20.72 15.12 -2.58
CA GLN A 62 -21.00 16.54 -2.78
C GLN A 62 -21.01 17.30 -1.45
N ALA A 63 -21.68 16.80 -0.44
CA ALA A 63 -21.74 17.44 0.89
C ALA A 63 -20.34 17.51 1.54
N ILE A 64 -19.53 16.46 1.39
CA ILE A 64 -18.14 16.41 1.86
C ILE A 64 -17.30 17.47 1.16
N ARG A 65 -17.34 17.51 -0.17
CA ARG A 65 -16.57 18.46 -1.00
C ARG A 65 -16.96 19.91 -0.73
N GLU A 66 -18.25 20.21 -0.61
CA GLU A 66 -18.74 21.54 -0.25
C GLU A 66 -18.24 21.98 1.13
N TYR A 67 -18.25 21.08 2.10
CA TYR A 67 -17.76 21.36 3.46
C TYR A 67 -16.26 21.67 3.47
N ILE A 68 -15.45 20.89 2.73
CA ILE A 68 -14.01 21.09 2.60
C ILE A 68 -13.72 22.39 1.86
N HIS A 69 -14.32 22.58 0.67
CA HIS A 69 -14.04 23.74 -0.18
C HIS A 69 -14.35 25.08 0.51
N ALA A 70 -15.41 25.12 1.32
CA ALA A 70 -15.76 26.32 2.07
C ALA A 70 -14.70 26.75 3.12
N ARG A 71 -13.79 25.83 3.50
CA ARG A 71 -12.78 26.05 4.56
C ARG A 71 -11.35 25.93 4.04
N ARG A 72 -11.17 25.12 3.02
CA ARG A 72 -9.88 24.76 2.41
C ARG A 72 -10.00 24.82 0.87
N PRO A 73 -10.23 26.01 0.28
CA PRO A 73 -10.53 26.14 -1.14
C PRO A 73 -9.33 25.80 -2.05
N ASP A 74 -8.10 25.87 -1.53
CA ASP A 74 -6.86 25.67 -2.27
C ASP A 74 -6.36 24.21 -2.20
N ASP A 75 -7.00 23.37 -1.41
CA ASP A 75 -6.59 21.98 -1.25
C ASP A 75 -7.05 21.11 -2.45
N ALA A 76 -6.31 20.03 -2.70
CA ALA A 76 -6.68 19.03 -3.71
C ALA A 76 -7.66 18.01 -3.13
N LEU A 77 -8.64 17.60 -3.93
CA LEU A 77 -9.62 16.58 -3.54
C LEU A 77 -9.64 15.45 -4.57
N THR A 78 -9.57 14.22 -4.09
CA THR A 78 -9.82 12.99 -4.84
C THR A 78 -10.96 12.24 -4.17
N GLY A 79 -11.82 11.60 -4.94
CA GLY A 79 -12.94 10.83 -4.41
C GLY A 79 -13.41 9.79 -5.42
N GLU A 80 -14.34 8.96 -4.99
CA GLU A 80 -14.82 7.85 -5.79
C GLU A 80 -15.77 8.29 -6.92
N GLU A 81 -16.63 9.30 -6.67
CA GLU A 81 -17.77 9.62 -7.53
C GLU A 81 -17.53 10.78 -8.48
N TYR A 82 -16.61 11.69 -8.13
CA TYR A 82 -16.32 12.89 -8.93
C TYR A 82 -14.84 12.96 -9.28
N ASP A 83 -14.56 13.56 -10.42
CA ASP A 83 -13.20 13.82 -10.89
C ASP A 83 -12.39 14.58 -9.84
N PRO A 84 -11.08 14.36 -9.78
CA PRO A 84 -10.20 15.11 -8.91
C PRO A 84 -10.29 16.61 -9.16
N THR A 85 -10.23 17.40 -8.09
CA THR A 85 -10.22 18.86 -8.15
C THR A 85 -9.07 19.44 -7.33
N GLY A 86 -8.72 20.71 -7.55
CA GLY A 86 -7.61 21.39 -6.89
C GLY A 86 -6.30 21.34 -7.66
N GLY A 87 -5.32 22.14 -7.23
CA GLY A 87 -4.04 22.28 -7.90
C GLY A 87 -3.07 21.12 -7.63
N THR A 88 -2.19 20.85 -8.59
CA THR A 88 -1.08 19.91 -8.44
C THR A 88 -0.13 20.29 -7.28
N HIS A 89 -0.09 21.57 -6.90
CA HIS A 89 0.77 22.13 -5.85
C HIS A 89 0.07 22.33 -4.50
N ALA A 90 -1.16 21.81 -4.34
CA ALA A 90 -1.85 21.88 -3.05
C ALA A 90 -1.01 21.20 -1.94
N GLU A 91 -0.84 21.86 -0.80
CA GLU A 91 -0.12 21.30 0.35
C GLU A 91 -0.87 20.10 0.94
N TYR A 92 -2.21 20.10 0.86
CA TYR A 92 -3.04 19.01 1.37
C TYR A 92 -3.88 18.41 0.24
N ARG A 93 -4.00 17.07 0.27
CA ARG A 93 -4.89 16.29 -0.58
C ARG A 93 -5.87 15.49 0.27
N TRP A 94 -7.13 15.61 -0.06
CA TRP A 94 -8.23 14.88 0.55
C TRP A 94 -8.57 13.66 -0.29
N CYS A 95 -8.72 12.51 0.35
CA CYS A 95 -9.12 11.25 -0.26
C CYS A 95 -10.46 10.82 0.37
N ILE A 96 -11.50 10.66 -0.46
CA ILE A 96 -12.88 10.57 -0.03
C ILE A 96 -13.52 9.30 -0.60
N ASP A 97 -14.02 8.44 0.29
CA ASP A 97 -15.05 7.47 -0.05
C ASP A 97 -16.37 7.93 0.58
N PRO A 98 -17.34 8.36 -0.22
CA PRO A 98 -18.61 8.89 0.28
C PRO A 98 -19.51 7.81 0.86
N LEU A 99 -19.35 6.54 0.44
CA LEU A 99 -20.17 5.41 0.88
C LEU A 99 -19.40 4.08 0.69
N ASP A 100 -18.40 3.83 1.51
CA ASP A 100 -17.78 2.50 1.59
C ASP A 100 -18.82 1.47 2.05
N GLY A 101 -18.98 0.43 1.26
CA GLY A 101 -20.02 -0.58 1.48
C GLY A 101 -21.36 -0.26 0.79
N THR A 102 -21.34 0.31 -0.42
CA THR A 102 -22.55 0.65 -1.22
C THR A 102 -23.51 -0.53 -1.36
N ALA A 103 -23.00 -1.75 -1.59
CA ALA A 103 -23.82 -2.95 -1.67
C ALA A 103 -24.60 -3.23 -0.36
N ASN A 104 -23.97 -2.98 0.79
CA ASN A 104 -24.60 -3.10 2.10
C ASN A 104 -25.69 -2.04 2.29
N PHE A 105 -25.37 -0.80 1.95
CA PHE A 105 -26.33 0.30 2.01
C PHE A 105 -27.60 -0.02 1.20
N VAL A 106 -27.45 -0.42 -0.06
CA VAL A 106 -28.57 -0.79 -0.94
C VAL A 106 -29.38 -1.97 -0.38
N ARG A 107 -28.70 -2.96 0.22
CA ARG A 107 -29.33 -4.16 0.77
C ARG A 107 -29.90 -4.02 2.18
N GLY A 108 -29.69 -2.92 2.84
CA GLY A 108 -30.17 -2.74 4.18
C GLY A 108 -29.29 -3.29 5.29
N LEU A 109 -28.04 -3.62 4.99
CA LEU A 109 -27.06 -4.07 5.97
C LEU A 109 -26.41 -2.86 6.67
N PRO A 110 -26.04 -2.96 7.96
CA PRO A 110 -25.58 -1.82 8.72
C PRO A 110 -24.11 -1.43 8.52
N HIS A 111 -23.31 -2.29 7.88
CA HIS A 111 -21.87 -2.09 7.69
C HIS A 111 -21.61 -1.27 6.42
N TYR A 112 -21.77 0.03 6.52
CA TYR A 112 -21.41 1.01 5.52
C TYR A 112 -21.02 2.31 6.22
N GLY A 113 -20.18 3.12 5.59
CA GLY A 113 -19.70 4.35 6.20
C GLY A 113 -19.13 5.34 5.22
N VAL A 114 -18.78 6.51 5.74
CA VAL A 114 -18.01 7.55 5.07
C VAL A 114 -16.56 7.44 5.50
N SER A 115 -15.63 7.51 4.56
CA SER A 115 -14.19 7.50 4.80
C SER A 115 -13.58 8.79 4.23
N VAL A 116 -12.89 9.56 5.07
CA VAL A 116 -12.18 10.79 4.69
C VAL A 116 -10.76 10.73 5.24
N ALA A 117 -9.78 10.77 4.36
CA ALA A 117 -8.37 10.86 4.72
C ALA A 117 -7.75 12.14 4.19
N VAL A 118 -6.70 12.62 4.85
CA VAL A 118 -5.95 13.79 4.42
C VAL A 118 -4.47 13.46 4.37
N ALA A 119 -3.85 13.68 3.22
CA ALA A 119 -2.41 13.61 3.04
C ALA A 119 -1.82 15.01 2.95
N ARG A 120 -0.65 15.20 3.56
CA ARG A 120 0.19 16.39 3.37
C ARG A 120 1.27 16.07 2.36
N ARG A 121 1.50 16.97 1.40
CA ARG A 121 2.55 16.89 0.41
C ARG A 121 3.79 17.63 0.88
N GLU A 122 4.91 16.93 0.89
CA GLU A 122 6.22 17.50 1.14
C GLU A 122 7.04 17.44 -0.15
N TYR A 123 7.28 18.61 -0.74
CA TYR A 123 8.05 18.73 -1.98
C TYR A 123 9.54 18.58 -1.70
N LEU A 124 10.24 17.88 -2.59
CA LEU A 124 11.69 17.72 -2.48
C LEU A 124 12.38 19.04 -2.79
N ARG A 125 13.09 19.59 -1.81
CA ARG A 125 13.72 20.92 -1.86
C ARG A 125 14.72 21.11 -2.99
N GLU A 126 15.28 20.03 -3.49
CA GLU A 126 16.29 20.02 -4.56
C GLU A 126 15.70 20.35 -5.93
N ASN A 127 14.37 20.31 -6.08
CA ASN A 127 13.63 20.48 -7.33
C ASN A 127 12.64 21.66 -7.29
N LEU A 128 12.86 22.63 -6.40
CA LEU A 128 12.08 23.86 -6.35
C LEU A 128 12.62 24.87 -7.38
N ASP A 129 11.77 25.80 -7.83
CA ASP A 129 12.18 26.89 -8.69
C ASP A 129 13.10 27.90 -7.97
N GLU A 130 13.58 28.94 -8.68
CA GLU A 130 14.49 29.98 -8.15
C GLU A 130 13.86 30.77 -6.96
N ASP A 131 12.53 30.79 -6.87
CA ASP A 131 11.78 31.47 -5.81
C ASP A 131 11.44 30.52 -4.64
N GLY A 132 11.81 29.22 -4.76
CA GLY A 132 11.58 28.21 -3.75
C GLY A 132 10.17 27.58 -3.80
N ASN A 133 9.45 27.70 -4.92
CA ASN A 133 8.14 27.11 -5.11
C ASN A 133 8.24 25.79 -5.92
N PRO A 134 7.34 24.82 -5.69
CA PRO A 134 7.28 23.63 -6.51
C PRO A 134 6.79 23.97 -7.93
N THR A 135 7.41 23.35 -8.92
CA THR A 135 6.97 23.37 -10.33
C THR A 135 6.05 22.16 -10.60
N GLU A 136 5.41 22.11 -11.77
CA GLU A 136 4.52 21.01 -12.14
C GLU A 136 5.20 19.63 -12.08
N ASP A 137 6.51 19.59 -12.31
CA ASP A 137 7.33 18.39 -12.31
C ASP A 137 8.05 18.16 -10.95
N THR A 138 7.81 18.99 -9.94
CA THR A 138 8.50 18.85 -8.65
C THR A 138 8.00 17.61 -7.89
N PRO A 139 8.86 16.60 -7.65
CA PRO A 139 8.46 15.42 -6.91
C PRO A 139 8.08 15.77 -5.47
N PHE A 140 7.10 15.06 -4.92
CA PHE A 140 6.67 15.20 -3.53
C PHE A 140 6.44 13.84 -2.88
N VAL A 141 6.47 13.84 -1.56
CA VAL A 141 6.05 12.72 -0.71
C VAL A 141 4.71 13.06 -0.10
N GLU A 142 3.77 12.14 -0.14
CA GLU A 142 2.52 12.28 0.60
C GLU A 142 2.60 11.53 1.93
N GLN A 143 2.27 12.22 3.02
CA GLN A 143 2.14 11.64 4.35
C GLN A 143 0.70 11.80 4.83
N TRP A 144 0.06 10.71 5.20
CA TRP A 144 -1.25 10.76 5.83
C TRP A 144 -1.16 11.45 7.19
N VAL A 145 -2.00 12.45 7.42
CA VAL A 145 -1.98 13.30 8.63
C VAL A 145 -3.30 13.30 9.38
N ALA A 146 -4.39 12.92 8.71
CA ALA A 146 -5.70 12.76 9.34
C ALA A 146 -6.50 11.64 8.66
N GLY A 147 -7.35 10.97 9.42
CA GLY A 147 -8.28 9.97 8.92
C GLY A 147 -9.53 9.94 9.79
N VAL A 148 -10.70 9.88 9.16
CA VAL A 148 -12.01 9.80 9.82
C VAL A 148 -12.87 8.79 9.09
N VAL A 149 -13.43 7.84 9.83
CA VAL A 149 -14.44 6.89 9.34
C VAL A 149 -15.67 7.00 10.22
N ILE A 150 -16.84 7.19 9.60
CA ILE A 150 -18.13 7.26 10.29
C ILE A 150 -19.07 6.21 9.74
N ALA A 151 -19.56 5.32 10.61
CA ALA A 151 -20.55 4.29 10.31
C ALA A 151 -21.93 4.71 10.90
N PRO A 152 -22.81 5.34 10.10
CA PRO A 152 -24.02 5.96 10.62
C PRO A 152 -25.00 4.98 11.27
N GLU A 153 -25.18 3.81 10.66
CA GLU A 153 -26.11 2.79 11.16
C GLU A 153 -25.59 2.10 12.42
N LEU A 154 -24.26 1.95 12.54
CA LEU A 154 -23.61 1.46 13.75
C LEU A 154 -23.53 2.52 14.84
N LYS A 155 -23.85 3.79 14.53
CA LYS A 155 -23.70 4.95 15.41
C LYS A 155 -22.29 5.09 16.00
N GLN A 156 -21.30 4.77 15.20
CA GLN A 156 -19.90 4.71 15.59
C GLN A 156 -19.05 5.58 14.67
N MET A 157 -17.98 6.13 15.23
CA MET A 157 -16.94 6.79 14.47
C MET A 157 -15.55 6.40 14.98
N TRP A 158 -14.58 6.43 14.09
CA TRP A 158 -13.16 6.29 14.38
C TRP A 158 -12.42 7.44 13.71
N ALA A 159 -11.44 7.96 14.40
CA ALA A 159 -10.67 9.08 13.88
C ALA A 159 -9.22 9.03 14.36
N ALA A 160 -8.30 9.57 13.56
CA ALA A 160 -6.91 9.73 13.93
C ALA A 160 -6.32 11.01 13.35
N THR A 161 -5.40 11.59 14.11
CA THR A 161 -4.49 12.66 13.71
C THR A 161 -3.12 12.40 14.35
N ALA A 162 -2.12 13.23 14.09
CA ALA A 162 -0.72 13.04 14.50
C ALA A 162 -0.55 12.44 15.92
N GLY A 163 -0.32 11.13 15.98
CA GLY A 163 -0.05 10.38 17.22
C GLY A 163 -1.26 10.05 18.09
N HIS A 164 -2.48 10.35 17.65
CA HIS A 164 -3.71 10.10 18.42
C HIS A 164 -4.77 9.43 17.56
N ALA A 165 -5.17 8.23 17.93
CA ALA A 165 -6.33 7.53 17.36
C ALA A 165 -7.39 7.30 18.45
N TYR A 166 -8.66 7.44 18.09
CA TYR A 166 -9.77 7.25 19.01
C TYR A 166 -11.04 6.79 18.31
N THR A 167 -11.96 6.26 19.09
CA THR A 167 -13.33 5.94 18.66
C THR A 167 -14.33 6.59 19.59
N ALA A 168 -15.52 6.91 19.07
CA ALA A 168 -16.61 7.51 19.85
C ALA A 168 -17.97 7.18 19.22
N GLY A 169 -19.04 7.36 19.99
CA GLY A 169 -20.39 7.28 19.47
C GLY A 169 -20.67 8.44 18.50
N TRP A 170 -21.35 8.16 17.39
CA TRP A 170 -21.77 9.17 16.42
C TRP A 170 -23.27 9.41 16.42
N ASN A 171 -23.66 10.64 16.13
CA ASN A 171 -25.05 11.08 16.00
C ASN A 171 -25.16 12.23 15.00
N ALA A 172 -26.09 12.13 14.04
CA ALA A 172 -26.28 13.12 12.98
C ALA A 172 -26.67 14.54 13.49
N GLU A 173 -27.28 14.63 14.65
CA GLU A 173 -27.75 15.91 15.23
C GLU A 173 -26.70 16.62 16.09
N LYS A 174 -25.52 15.98 16.29
CA LYS A 174 -24.48 16.49 17.18
C LYS A 174 -23.16 16.62 16.44
N THR A 175 -22.41 17.65 16.78
CA THR A 175 -21.00 17.76 16.36
C THR A 175 -20.24 16.50 16.77
N PRO A 176 -19.41 15.91 15.87
CA PRO A 176 -18.60 14.76 16.20
C PRO A 176 -17.68 15.04 17.39
N PRO A 177 -17.57 14.11 18.35
CA PRO A 177 -16.67 14.30 19.48
C PRO A 177 -15.22 14.29 19.04
N ARG A 178 -14.39 15.12 19.69
CA ARG A 178 -12.96 15.24 19.47
C ARG A 178 -12.16 14.32 20.39
N TYR A 179 -10.91 14.11 20.06
CA TYR A 179 -9.98 13.39 20.91
C TYR A 179 -9.89 14.05 22.30
N GLY A 180 -9.91 13.22 23.34
CA GLY A 180 -9.83 13.66 24.73
C GLY A 180 -11.15 14.15 25.33
N GLU A 181 -12.24 14.21 24.57
CA GLU A 181 -13.57 14.41 25.14
C GLU A 181 -14.06 13.16 25.88
N GLU A 182 -14.90 13.33 26.91
CA GLU A 182 -15.34 12.25 27.82
C GLU A 182 -15.96 11.04 27.09
N VAL A 183 -16.57 11.27 25.93
CA VAL A 183 -17.21 10.23 25.11
C VAL A 183 -16.26 9.53 24.15
N SER A 184 -14.99 9.94 24.08
CA SER A 184 -13.99 9.33 23.20
C SER A 184 -13.16 8.27 23.94
N ARG A 185 -12.88 7.15 23.27
CA ARG A 185 -11.97 6.11 23.75
C ARG A 185 -10.72 6.07 22.88
N THR A 186 -9.56 6.26 23.48
CA THR A 186 -8.26 6.13 22.79
C THR A 186 -8.08 4.71 22.24
N LEU A 187 -7.53 4.60 21.05
CA LEU A 187 -7.17 3.34 20.41
C LEU A 187 -5.67 3.11 20.59
N THR A 188 -5.32 1.92 21.03
CA THR A 188 -3.91 1.47 21.18
C THR A 188 -3.82 -0.02 20.94
N ALA A 189 -2.71 -0.45 20.29
CA ALA A 189 -2.44 -1.86 20.05
C ALA A 189 -2.10 -2.66 21.35
N GLU A 190 -1.91 -1.99 22.48
CA GLU A 190 -1.54 -2.64 23.76
C GLU A 190 -2.68 -3.44 24.43
N VAL A 191 -3.85 -3.50 23.79
CA VAL A 191 -5.08 -4.03 24.45
C VAL A 191 -5.13 -5.55 24.58
N SER A 192 -4.12 -6.35 24.30
CA SER A 192 -4.34 -7.80 24.32
C SER A 192 -3.36 -8.70 25.03
N GLU A 193 -2.48 -8.25 25.88
CA GLU A 193 -1.73 -9.19 26.72
C GLU A 193 -2.57 -9.89 27.82
N GLY A 194 -3.82 -9.51 28.01
CA GLY A 194 -4.71 -10.04 29.05
C GLY A 194 -5.91 -10.84 28.58
N ALA A 195 -6.26 -10.83 27.30
CA ALA A 195 -7.43 -11.55 26.77
C ALA A 195 -7.06 -12.97 26.30
N SER A 196 -6.63 -13.81 27.22
CA SER A 196 -6.37 -15.21 26.97
C SER A 196 -7.69 -15.95 26.73
N CYS A 197 -8.18 -16.01 25.55
CA CYS A 197 -9.26 -16.92 25.15
C CYS A 197 -10.11 -16.43 23.97
N GLN A 198 -9.66 -15.43 23.24
CA GLN A 198 -10.47 -14.93 22.15
C GLN A 198 -10.01 -15.56 20.84
N ALA A 199 -10.98 -16.09 20.10
CA ALA A 199 -10.76 -16.57 18.75
C ALA A 199 -10.19 -15.45 17.89
N ARG A 200 -9.10 -15.73 17.17
CA ARG A 200 -8.53 -14.78 16.20
C ARG A 200 -9.47 -14.65 14.99
N ILE A 201 -9.93 -13.45 14.72
CA ILE A 201 -10.91 -13.17 13.66
C ILE A 201 -10.29 -12.30 12.57
N LEU A 202 -10.29 -12.83 11.34
CA LEU A 202 -9.89 -12.12 10.14
C LEU A 202 -11.11 -11.47 9.47
N ALA A 203 -11.06 -10.16 9.19
CA ALA A 203 -11.91 -9.56 8.17
C ALA A 203 -11.26 -9.78 6.78
N TYR A 204 -12.07 -10.18 5.80
CA TYR A 204 -11.55 -10.49 4.47
C TYR A 204 -12.46 -9.93 3.39
N GLY A 205 -11.90 -9.16 2.46
CA GLY A 205 -12.66 -8.55 1.38
C GLY A 205 -12.60 -9.33 0.07
N PHE A 206 -13.61 -9.11 -0.76
CA PHE A 206 -13.73 -9.68 -2.11
C PHE A 206 -14.17 -8.60 -3.09
N GLY A 207 -13.45 -8.49 -4.20
CA GLY A 207 -13.79 -7.59 -5.29
C GLY A 207 -14.98 -8.04 -6.14
N TYR A 208 -15.39 -7.19 -7.06
CA TYR A 208 -16.59 -7.40 -7.89
C TYR A 208 -16.35 -8.30 -9.10
N GLY A 209 -15.11 -8.44 -9.60
CA GLY A 209 -14.75 -9.32 -10.72
C GLY A 209 -14.74 -10.80 -10.33
N ALA A 210 -15.19 -11.69 -11.22
CA ALA A 210 -15.22 -13.13 -10.94
C ALA A 210 -13.81 -13.71 -10.76
N ASP A 211 -12.87 -13.35 -11.66
CA ASP A 211 -11.49 -13.81 -11.61
C ASP A 211 -10.74 -13.27 -10.39
N GLN A 212 -11.03 -12.00 -10.04
CA GLN A 212 -10.52 -11.38 -8.82
C GLN A 212 -10.97 -12.16 -7.57
N ARG A 213 -12.27 -12.47 -7.47
CA ARG A 213 -12.78 -13.29 -6.35
C ARG A 213 -12.17 -14.68 -6.31
N GLN A 214 -11.91 -15.28 -7.47
CA GLN A 214 -11.25 -16.59 -7.52
C GLN A 214 -9.83 -16.53 -6.96
N SER A 215 -9.02 -15.55 -7.35
CA SER A 215 -7.68 -15.34 -6.82
C SER A 215 -7.70 -15.06 -5.32
N GLN A 216 -8.61 -14.20 -4.87
CA GLN A 216 -8.79 -13.88 -3.46
C GLN A 216 -9.25 -15.12 -2.65
N ALA A 217 -10.13 -15.96 -3.19
CA ALA A 217 -10.53 -17.19 -2.54
C ALA A 217 -9.37 -18.19 -2.41
N GLN A 218 -8.48 -18.26 -3.40
CA GLN A 218 -7.25 -19.06 -3.31
C GLN A 218 -6.34 -18.56 -2.19
N ALA A 219 -6.10 -17.24 -2.09
CA ALA A 219 -5.31 -16.66 -1.01
C ALA A 219 -5.96 -16.92 0.36
N LEU A 220 -7.28 -16.83 0.46
CA LEU A 220 -8.00 -17.13 1.71
C LEU A 220 -7.76 -18.56 2.20
N THR A 221 -7.56 -19.54 1.32
CA THR A 221 -7.25 -20.92 1.75
C THR A 221 -5.94 -21.02 2.53
N HIS A 222 -5.00 -20.11 2.31
CA HIS A 222 -3.73 -20.03 3.05
C HIS A 222 -3.87 -19.23 4.34
N LEU A 223 -4.77 -18.25 4.39
CA LEU A 223 -5.01 -17.42 5.58
C LEU A 223 -5.84 -18.15 6.64
N ILE A 224 -6.89 -18.85 6.23
CA ILE A 224 -7.90 -19.41 7.12
C ILE A 224 -7.33 -20.34 8.21
N PRO A 225 -6.28 -21.16 7.98
CA PRO A 225 -5.70 -22.00 9.02
C PRO A 225 -5.05 -21.24 10.18
N HIS A 226 -4.79 -19.94 10.01
CA HIS A 226 -4.13 -19.10 11.01
C HIS A 226 -5.11 -18.26 11.84
N PHE A 227 -6.41 -18.36 11.54
CA PHE A 227 -7.49 -17.67 12.22
C PHE A 227 -8.61 -18.64 12.61
N ASP A 228 -9.25 -18.38 13.74
CA ASP A 228 -10.36 -19.22 14.21
C ASP A 228 -11.65 -18.94 13.46
N ASN A 229 -11.76 -17.75 12.86
CA ASN A 229 -12.94 -17.36 12.09
C ASN A 229 -12.63 -16.26 11.07
N VAL A 230 -13.51 -16.13 10.07
CA VAL A 230 -13.45 -15.08 9.03
C VAL A 230 -14.76 -14.31 9.01
N ARG A 231 -14.66 -13.00 8.76
CA ARG A 231 -15.80 -12.12 8.49
C ARG A 231 -15.64 -11.50 7.12
N ARG A 232 -16.76 -11.36 6.41
CA ARG A 232 -16.88 -10.53 5.22
C ARG A 232 -17.97 -9.49 5.51
N LEU A 233 -17.59 -8.36 6.13
CA LEU A 233 -18.57 -7.36 6.55
C LEU A 233 -18.95 -6.42 5.42
N GLY A 234 -18.04 -6.13 4.50
CA GLY A 234 -18.34 -5.47 3.22
C GLY A 234 -18.13 -3.97 3.18
N SER A 235 -17.36 -3.45 4.12
CA SER A 235 -16.84 -2.09 4.16
C SER A 235 -15.38 -2.17 4.59
N ALA A 236 -14.45 -1.87 3.70
CA ALA A 236 -13.02 -1.96 3.95
C ALA A 236 -12.57 -0.98 5.05
N ALA A 237 -13.05 0.26 4.99
CA ALA A 237 -12.72 1.27 5.98
C ALA A 237 -13.19 0.89 7.39
N ILE A 238 -14.42 0.35 7.52
CA ILE A 238 -14.94 -0.11 8.82
C ILE A 238 -14.17 -1.34 9.29
N ASP A 239 -13.88 -2.31 8.43
CA ASP A 239 -13.15 -3.53 8.79
C ASP A 239 -11.78 -3.20 9.39
N MET A 240 -11.04 -2.25 8.79
CA MET A 240 -9.76 -1.75 9.32
C MET A 240 -9.93 -1.02 10.66
N CYS A 241 -10.99 -0.24 10.82
CA CYS A 241 -11.30 0.44 12.08
C CYS A 241 -11.66 -0.55 13.20
N LEU A 242 -12.33 -1.66 12.87
CA LEU A 242 -12.62 -2.74 13.83
C LEU A 242 -11.36 -3.49 14.26
N VAL A 243 -10.32 -3.54 13.42
CA VAL A 243 -8.99 -3.98 13.87
C VAL A 243 -8.38 -2.94 14.80
N ALA A 244 -8.43 -1.66 14.44
CA ALA A 244 -7.87 -0.59 15.24
C ALA A 244 -8.50 -0.50 16.65
N ASP A 245 -9.75 -0.89 16.81
CA ASP A 245 -10.43 -0.86 18.11
C ASP A 245 -10.42 -2.19 18.88
N GLY A 246 -9.80 -3.23 18.30
CA GLY A 246 -9.62 -4.55 18.90
C GLY A 246 -10.83 -5.47 18.78
N THR A 247 -11.84 -5.10 17.97
CA THR A 247 -13.00 -5.98 17.70
C THR A 247 -12.63 -7.13 16.76
N LEU A 248 -11.71 -6.89 15.82
CA LEU A 248 -11.12 -7.88 14.92
C LEU A 248 -9.61 -7.91 15.12
N ASP A 249 -8.97 -9.03 14.74
CA ASP A 249 -7.52 -9.20 14.91
C ASP A 249 -6.74 -8.80 13.67
N ALA A 250 -7.34 -8.95 12.50
CA ALA A 250 -6.69 -8.66 11.23
C ALA A 250 -7.68 -8.33 10.12
N TYR A 251 -7.19 -7.62 9.10
CA TYR A 251 -7.88 -7.37 7.84
C TYR A 251 -6.95 -7.66 6.67
N ALA A 252 -7.49 -8.24 5.59
CA ALA A 252 -6.76 -8.48 4.34
C ALA A 252 -7.68 -8.34 3.12
N GLU A 253 -7.27 -7.50 2.15
CA GLU A 253 -7.93 -7.36 0.85
C GLU A 253 -6.92 -6.92 -0.21
N THR A 254 -7.18 -7.23 -1.48
CA THR A 254 -6.39 -6.79 -2.63
C THR A 254 -7.27 -6.16 -3.68
N ASN A 255 -6.69 -5.32 -4.54
CA ASN A 255 -7.40 -4.60 -5.61
C ASN A 255 -8.52 -3.66 -5.09
N ILE A 256 -8.28 -3.02 -3.97
CA ILE A 256 -9.11 -1.94 -3.45
C ILE A 256 -8.50 -0.59 -3.81
N ASN A 257 -9.33 0.43 -3.95
CA ASN A 257 -8.89 1.76 -4.32
C ASN A 257 -8.31 2.53 -3.12
N GLU A 258 -7.67 3.66 -3.39
CA GLU A 258 -7.06 4.45 -2.32
C GLU A 258 -8.08 4.92 -1.29
N TRP A 259 -9.24 5.35 -1.73
CA TRP A 259 -10.30 5.85 -0.85
C TRP A 259 -10.87 4.77 0.09
N ASP A 260 -10.85 3.49 -0.31
CA ASP A 260 -11.31 2.37 0.51
C ASP A 260 -10.42 2.17 1.75
N TRP A 261 -9.09 2.43 1.64
CA TRP A 261 -8.14 2.09 2.70
C TRP A 261 -7.49 3.30 3.39
N ALA A 262 -7.45 4.48 2.78
CA ALA A 262 -6.60 5.57 3.25
C ALA A 262 -6.90 5.97 4.71
N ALA A 263 -8.15 6.20 5.07
CA ALA A 263 -8.51 6.60 6.44
C ALA A 263 -8.40 5.43 7.43
N GLY A 264 -8.98 4.27 7.09
CA GLY A 264 -8.97 3.10 7.98
C GLY A 264 -7.56 2.61 8.30
N ALA A 265 -6.70 2.53 7.28
CA ALA A 265 -5.29 2.15 7.45
C ALA A 265 -4.51 3.17 8.29
N PHE A 266 -4.74 4.48 8.09
CA PHE A 266 -4.10 5.51 8.90
C PHE A 266 -4.54 5.47 10.37
N ILE A 267 -5.83 5.23 10.62
CA ILE A 267 -6.36 5.08 11.99
C ILE A 267 -5.72 3.89 12.69
N ALA A 268 -5.64 2.74 12.01
CA ALA A 268 -5.03 1.53 12.57
C ALA A 268 -3.52 1.70 12.82
N GLU A 269 -2.78 2.30 11.88
CA GLU A 269 -1.35 2.59 12.05
C GLU A 269 -1.10 3.54 13.23
N THR A 270 -1.93 4.60 13.35
CA THR A 270 -1.83 5.55 14.47
C THR A 270 -2.17 4.91 15.81
N ALA A 271 -3.05 3.92 15.83
CA ALA A 271 -3.35 3.10 17.01
C ALA A 271 -2.21 2.11 17.36
N GLY A 272 -1.18 1.97 16.51
CA GLY A 272 -0.02 1.12 16.73
C GLY A 272 -0.09 -0.26 16.07
N PHE A 273 -1.12 -0.53 15.25
CA PHE A 273 -1.21 -1.78 14.51
C PHE A 273 -0.29 -1.78 13.30
N PRO A 274 0.29 -2.92 12.93
CA PRO A 274 1.01 -3.07 11.67
C PRO A 274 0.09 -2.85 10.48
N VAL A 275 0.55 -2.06 9.51
CA VAL A 275 -0.20 -1.76 8.28
C VAL A 275 0.70 -1.91 7.07
N GLN A 276 0.20 -2.58 6.06
CA GLN A 276 0.74 -2.58 4.71
C GLN A 276 -0.32 -2.03 3.76
N ARG A 277 0.05 -1.04 2.97
CA ARG A 277 -0.82 -0.44 1.96
C ARG A 277 -0.51 -1.00 0.59
N PRO A 278 -1.52 -1.17 -0.29
CA PRO A 278 -1.25 -1.40 -1.69
C PRO A 278 -0.61 -0.16 -2.32
N LEU A 279 0.12 -0.35 -3.43
CA LEU A 279 0.57 0.78 -4.24
C LEU A 279 -0.61 1.31 -5.06
N TRP A 280 -0.71 2.61 -5.12
CA TRP A 280 -1.72 3.33 -5.90
C TRP A 280 -1.05 4.22 -6.96
N ASN A 281 -1.46 4.13 -8.23
CA ASN A 281 -0.91 4.94 -9.32
C ASN A 281 -1.87 6.02 -9.83
N GLY A 282 -2.89 6.36 -9.07
CA GLY A 282 -3.93 7.30 -9.47
C GLY A 282 -5.16 6.63 -10.13
N SER A 283 -5.07 5.36 -10.55
CA SER A 283 -6.17 4.63 -11.17
C SER A 283 -6.31 3.18 -10.73
N HIS A 284 -5.22 2.53 -10.30
CA HIS A 284 -5.20 1.12 -9.93
C HIS A 284 -4.35 0.88 -8.70
N SER A 285 -4.77 -0.09 -7.88
CA SER A 285 -4.00 -0.60 -6.73
C SER A 285 -3.24 -1.87 -7.09
N TYR A 286 -2.05 -2.02 -6.51
CA TYR A 286 -1.19 -3.19 -6.66
C TYR A 286 -0.80 -3.73 -5.30
N GLY A 287 -0.97 -5.03 -5.10
CA GLY A 287 -0.65 -5.72 -3.86
C GLY A 287 -1.80 -5.78 -2.87
N TRP A 288 -1.46 -6.00 -1.61
CA TRP A 288 -2.39 -6.25 -0.52
C TRP A 288 -2.49 -5.05 0.42
N CYS A 289 -3.70 -4.74 0.86
CA CYS A 289 -3.94 -3.98 2.07
C CYS A 289 -4.03 -4.97 3.23
N LEU A 290 -3.11 -4.86 4.18
CA LEU A 290 -3.06 -5.71 5.36
C LEU A 290 -3.06 -4.82 6.60
N VAL A 291 -3.91 -5.13 7.56
CA VAL A 291 -3.97 -4.44 8.85
C VAL A 291 -4.00 -5.49 9.96
N GLY A 292 -3.26 -5.25 11.05
CA GLY A 292 -3.11 -6.21 12.13
C GLY A 292 -2.11 -7.31 11.81
N ASP A 293 -2.16 -8.41 12.55
CA ASP A 293 -1.19 -9.49 12.44
C ASP A 293 -1.50 -10.44 11.26
N VAL A 294 -1.24 -9.98 10.05
CA VAL A 294 -1.31 -10.78 8.82
C VAL A 294 0.08 -11.00 8.25
N HIS A 295 0.54 -12.23 8.26
CA HIS A 295 1.87 -12.58 7.79
C HIS A 295 1.87 -12.87 6.27
N GLY A 296 2.87 -12.35 5.52
CA GLY A 296 2.94 -12.50 4.06
C GLY A 296 2.96 -13.94 3.56
N ARG A 297 3.58 -14.86 4.30
CA ARG A 297 3.57 -16.29 3.94
C ARG A 297 2.17 -16.92 3.99
N TRP A 298 1.25 -16.37 4.80
CA TRP A 298 -0.12 -16.83 4.90
C TRP A 298 -0.99 -16.44 3.70
N LEU A 299 -0.56 -15.43 2.94
CA LEU A 299 -1.24 -15.04 1.69
C LEU A 299 -1.06 -16.08 0.57
N GLY A 300 -0.20 -17.07 0.78
CA GLY A 300 0.14 -18.08 -0.21
C GLY A 300 1.26 -17.67 -1.16
N PRO A 301 1.80 -18.61 -1.88
CA PRO A 301 2.86 -18.36 -2.85
C PRO A 301 2.32 -17.66 -4.10
N ILE A 302 3.08 -16.66 -4.60
CA ILE A 302 2.90 -16.15 -5.97
C ILE A 302 3.42 -17.20 -6.96
N ALA A 303 4.55 -17.84 -6.63
CA ALA A 303 5.13 -18.90 -7.43
C ALA A 303 5.98 -19.84 -6.57
N ALA A 304 6.05 -21.10 -6.96
CA ALA A 304 7.06 -22.05 -6.49
C ALA A 304 8.21 -22.13 -7.53
N ILE A 305 9.42 -22.10 -7.05
CA ILE A 305 10.65 -22.16 -7.89
C ILE A 305 11.39 -23.43 -7.52
N ASP A 306 11.38 -24.41 -8.43
CA ASP A 306 12.21 -25.61 -8.30
C ASP A 306 13.66 -25.25 -8.63
N THR A 307 14.55 -25.27 -7.65
CA THR A 307 15.98 -24.98 -7.85
C THR A 307 16.73 -26.14 -8.46
N GLY A 308 16.12 -27.33 -8.53
CA GLY A 308 16.82 -28.57 -8.88
C GLY A 308 17.89 -28.93 -7.83
N ASN A 309 18.34 -30.15 -7.81
CA ASN A 309 19.33 -30.65 -6.83
C ASN A 309 20.77 -30.28 -7.24
N THR A 310 21.03 -29.01 -7.63
CA THR A 310 22.34 -28.56 -8.13
C THR A 310 22.91 -27.43 -7.29
N ALA A 311 23.03 -27.65 -5.98
CA ALA A 311 23.94 -26.85 -5.17
C ALA A 311 25.37 -27.41 -5.29
N HIS A 312 26.11 -26.96 -6.30
CA HIS A 312 27.55 -27.08 -6.26
C HIS A 312 28.08 -25.98 -5.33
N ALA A 313 28.47 -26.39 -4.12
CA ALA A 313 29.28 -25.55 -3.25
C ALA A 313 30.51 -25.07 -4.03
N SER A 314 30.71 -23.76 -4.14
CA SER A 314 32.00 -23.22 -4.57
C SER A 314 33.01 -23.45 -3.47
N ASP A 315 34.16 -24.02 -3.80
CA ASP A 315 35.25 -24.43 -2.91
C ASP A 315 35.89 -23.28 -2.08
N ASP A 316 35.32 -22.10 -2.03
CA ASP A 316 35.92 -20.93 -1.39
C ASP A 316 35.08 -20.33 -0.19
N ALA A 317 34.07 -21.03 0.29
CA ALA A 317 33.35 -20.60 1.50
C ALA A 317 33.67 -21.57 2.67
N SER A 318 34.58 -21.16 3.54
CA SER A 318 34.82 -21.79 4.83
C SER A 318 33.62 -21.57 5.78
N GLY A 319 32.55 -22.29 5.56
CA GLY A 319 31.35 -22.33 6.42
C GLY A 319 30.61 -23.61 6.12
N ASP A 320 30.77 -24.59 7.03
CA ASP A 320 30.10 -25.89 7.00
C ASP A 320 28.58 -25.73 7.06
N GLY A 321 27.91 -25.79 5.91
CA GLY A 321 26.46 -25.85 5.83
C GLY A 321 26.07 -26.23 4.41
N GLU A 322 25.68 -27.50 4.18
CA GLU A 322 25.00 -27.94 2.98
C GLU A 322 23.74 -27.08 2.81
N VAL A 323 23.74 -26.19 1.78
CA VAL A 323 22.54 -25.44 1.44
C VAL A 323 21.55 -26.41 0.80
N ASN A 324 20.53 -26.80 1.55
CA ASN A 324 19.44 -27.59 0.99
C ASN A 324 18.65 -26.70 0.03
N ALA A 325 18.97 -26.79 -1.27
CA ALA A 325 18.30 -26.05 -2.33
C ALA A 325 16.93 -26.68 -2.63
N GLY A 326 16.09 -26.79 -1.61
CA GLY A 326 14.70 -27.19 -1.73
C GLY A 326 13.88 -26.22 -2.59
N ALA A 327 12.60 -26.45 -2.69
CA ALA A 327 11.69 -25.52 -3.38
C ALA A 327 11.75 -24.12 -2.74
N ILE A 328 11.99 -23.10 -3.55
CA ILE A 328 11.93 -21.71 -3.15
C ILE A 328 10.52 -21.20 -3.41
N THR A 329 9.93 -20.54 -2.41
CA THR A 329 8.61 -19.91 -2.50
C THR A 329 8.74 -18.42 -2.72
N LEU A 330 8.22 -17.89 -3.83
CA LEU A 330 8.10 -16.47 -4.07
C LEU A 330 6.75 -15.98 -3.51
N ARG A 331 6.77 -14.94 -2.69
CA ARG A 331 5.59 -14.35 -2.07
C ARG A 331 5.73 -12.84 -1.89
N TYR A 332 4.64 -12.16 -1.52
CA TYR A 332 4.72 -10.78 -1.08
C TYR A 332 5.57 -10.65 0.19
N ALA A 333 6.43 -9.64 0.22
CA ALA A 333 7.11 -9.25 1.45
C ALA A 333 6.17 -8.42 2.33
N THR A 334 6.27 -8.59 3.65
CA THR A 334 5.51 -7.84 4.64
C THR A 334 6.44 -7.20 5.66
N TYR A 335 5.89 -6.45 6.60
CA TYR A 335 6.65 -5.81 7.68
C TYR A 335 7.44 -6.81 8.55
N HIS A 336 7.05 -8.08 8.59
CA HIS A 336 7.82 -9.13 9.27
C HIS A 336 9.15 -9.46 8.60
N ASP A 337 9.28 -9.13 7.32
CA ASP A 337 10.46 -9.45 6.51
C ASP A 337 11.49 -8.30 6.47
N ASP A 338 11.12 -7.11 6.99
CA ASP A 338 11.93 -5.90 6.84
C ASP A 338 13.38 -6.09 7.31
N GLU A 339 13.58 -6.72 8.47
CA GLU A 339 14.92 -6.97 9.00
C GLU A 339 15.70 -8.02 8.19
N ALA A 340 15.06 -9.12 7.82
CA ALA A 340 15.69 -10.17 7.02
C ALA A 340 16.09 -9.66 5.63
N ILE A 341 15.27 -8.82 5.01
CA ILE A 341 15.58 -8.19 3.71
C ILE A 341 16.70 -7.16 3.86
N ARG A 342 16.75 -6.39 4.95
CA ARG A 342 17.84 -5.47 5.27
C ARG A 342 19.18 -6.22 5.34
N GLU A 343 19.24 -7.27 6.16
CA GLU A 343 20.44 -8.07 6.32
C GLU A 343 20.88 -8.77 5.03
N LEU A 344 19.92 -9.31 4.26
CA LEU A 344 20.17 -9.91 2.97
C LEU A 344 20.78 -8.89 1.99
N THR A 345 20.22 -7.69 1.93
CA THR A 345 20.69 -6.63 1.05
C THR A 345 22.11 -6.22 1.41
N GLU A 346 22.38 -6.00 2.69
CA GLU A 346 23.72 -5.66 3.18
C GLU A 346 24.73 -6.74 2.83
N ARG A 347 24.45 -8.00 3.14
CA ARG A 347 25.32 -9.16 2.85
C ARG A 347 25.64 -9.29 1.38
N ALA A 348 24.64 -9.15 0.52
CA ALA A 348 24.81 -9.33 -0.91
C ALA A 348 25.63 -8.21 -1.56
N TYR A 349 25.41 -6.96 -1.17
CA TYR A 349 26.13 -5.80 -1.71
C TYR A 349 27.59 -5.76 -1.27
N LEU A 350 27.87 -6.09 0.00
CA LEU A 350 29.24 -6.21 0.50
C LEU A 350 29.98 -7.38 -0.15
N HIS A 351 29.31 -8.54 -0.31
CA HIS A 351 29.90 -9.70 -0.99
C HIS A 351 30.22 -9.41 -2.47
N ALA A 352 29.38 -8.65 -3.14
CA ALA A 352 29.60 -8.23 -4.53
C ALA A 352 30.73 -7.20 -4.69
N GLY A 353 31.23 -6.64 -3.58
CA GLY A 353 32.28 -5.63 -3.58
C GLY A 353 31.86 -4.25 -4.10
N TYR A 354 30.55 -3.97 -4.13
CA TYR A 354 30.06 -2.66 -4.55
C TYR A 354 30.42 -1.56 -3.56
N PHE A 355 30.48 -1.91 -2.29
CA PHE A 355 30.79 -0.99 -1.19
C PHE A 355 31.74 -1.66 -0.20
N GLU A 356 32.62 -0.87 0.40
CA GLU A 356 33.59 -1.35 1.39
C GLU A 356 32.96 -1.55 2.78
N SER A 357 31.85 -0.83 3.06
CA SER A 357 31.19 -0.88 4.36
C SER A 357 29.70 -0.55 4.24
N ALA A 358 28.93 -1.01 5.23
CA ALA A 358 27.49 -0.68 5.38
C ALA A 358 27.25 0.80 5.71
N ASP A 359 28.27 1.54 6.13
CA ASP A 359 28.18 2.97 6.48
C ASP A 359 28.07 3.88 5.25
N HIS A 360 28.26 3.34 4.05
CA HIS A 360 28.12 4.11 2.82
C HIS A 360 26.70 4.66 2.70
N ARG A 361 26.57 5.94 2.31
CA ARG A 361 25.26 6.66 2.25
C ARG A 361 24.20 5.89 1.43
N TYR A 362 24.59 5.31 0.30
CA TYR A 362 23.67 4.49 -0.50
C TYR A 362 23.20 3.23 0.26
N MET A 363 24.12 2.57 0.99
CA MET A 363 23.78 1.40 1.81
C MET A 363 22.78 1.77 2.91
N GLN A 364 22.95 2.94 3.54
CA GLN A 364 21.99 3.44 4.54
C GLN A 364 20.60 3.71 3.92
N ARG A 365 20.55 4.22 2.66
CA ARG A 365 19.28 4.43 1.95
C ARG A 365 18.59 3.08 1.67
N VAL A 366 19.28 2.12 1.08
CA VAL A 366 18.69 0.81 0.72
C VAL A 366 18.33 -0.04 1.94
N ALA A 367 18.95 0.22 3.08
CA ALA A 367 18.63 -0.39 4.36
C ALA A 367 17.28 0.06 4.96
N GLN A 368 16.69 1.15 4.45
CA GLN A 368 15.38 1.65 4.89
C GLN A 368 14.24 0.79 4.31
N VAL A 369 14.20 -0.49 4.65
CA VAL A 369 13.27 -1.47 4.04
C VAL A 369 11.82 -1.12 4.37
N ALA A 370 11.51 -0.75 5.61
CA ALA A 370 10.16 -0.36 6.02
C ALA A 370 9.65 0.85 5.23
N GLU A 371 10.50 1.85 4.99
CA GLU A 371 10.19 3.02 4.17
C GLU A 371 9.94 2.62 2.71
N ARG A 372 10.85 1.82 2.16
CA ARG A 372 10.75 1.31 0.79
C ARG A 372 9.45 0.52 0.58
N ARG A 373 9.06 -0.34 1.53
CA ARG A 373 7.83 -1.13 1.47
C ARG A 373 6.55 -0.27 1.49
N ARG A 374 6.60 0.93 2.08
CA ARG A 374 5.46 1.88 2.05
C ARG A 374 5.23 2.48 0.66
N HIS A 375 6.26 2.57 -0.17
CA HIS A 375 6.24 3.27 -1.46
C HIS A 375 6.53 2.38 -2.65
N ALA A 376 6.76 1.08 -2.44
CA ALA A 376 7.08 0.12 -3.47
C ALA A 376 6.52 -1.27 -3.15
N LEU A 377 6.19 -2.02 -4.19
CA LEU A 377 5.79 -3.42 -4.05
C LEU A 377 7.04 -4.28 -3.89
N MET A 378 7.10 -5.07 -2.83
CA MET A 378 8.24 -5.93 -2.56
C MET A 378 7.84 -7.40 -2.57
N LEU A 379 8.66 -8.21 -3.25
CA LEU A 379 8.55 -9.66 -3.20
C LEU A 379 9.76 -10.24 -2.49
N ALA A 380 9.53 -11.33 -1.77
CA ALA A 380 10.53 -12.11 -1.06
C ALA A 380 10.52 -13.56 -1.55
N ALA A 381 11.70 -14.13 -1.73
CA ALA A 381 11.87 -15.55 -2.00
C ALA A 381 12.34 -16.24 -0.72
N GLU A 382 11.63 -17.26 -0.29
CA GLU A 382 11.78 -17.97 0.97
C GLU A 382 12.19 -19.42 0.71
N ASP A 383 13.20 -19.92 1.41
CA ASP A 383 13.59 -21.33 1.35
C ASP A 383 12.68 -22.23 2.21
N ALA A 384 12.93 -23.53 2.21
CA ALA A 384 12.15 -24.51 2.96
C ALA A 384 12.23 -24.30 4.48
N ASP A 385 13.31 -23.67 4.98
CA ASP A 385 13.52 -23.33 6.39
C ASP A 385 12.96 -21.93 6.74
N GLN A 386 12.23 -21.30 5.82
CA GLN A 386 11.61 -19.98 5.96
C GLN A 386 12.62 -18.82 6.03
N ASN A 387 13.84 -18.99 5.55
CA ASN A 387 14.79 -17.89 5.43
C ASN A 387 14.55 -17.11 4.13
N ILE A 388 14.68 -15.80 4.18
CA ILE A 388 14.63 -14.95 2.99
C ILE A 388 15.97 -15.08 2.26
N VAL A 389 15.93 -15.65 1.05
CA VAL A 389 17.11 -15.93 0.21
C VAL A 389 17.22 -15.02 -1.00
N ALA A 390 16.13 -14.33 -1.34
CA ALA A 390 16.15 -13.26 -2.33
C ALA A 390 15.04 -12.26 -2.08
N SER A 391 15.22 -11.05 -2.58
CA SER A 391 14.15 -10.02 -2.61
C SER A 391 14.25 -9.16 -3.86
N VAL A 392 13.12 -8.55 -4.25
CA VAL A 392 13.05 -7.57 -5.33
C VAL A 392 12.06 -6.48 -4.95
N THR A 393 12.32 -5.28 -5.43
CA THR A 393 11.46 -4.12 -5.28
C THR A 393 10.92 -3.71 -6.63
N PHE A 394 9.63 -3.45 -6.71
CA PHE A 394 8.96 -2.88 -7.89
C PHE A 394 8.37 -1.52 -7.54
N SER A 395 8.73 -0.52 -8.33
CA SER A 395 8.27 0.86 -8.14
C SER A 395 7.48 1.32 -9.36
N LEU A 396 6.39 2.04 -9.10
CA LEU A 396 5.59 2.71 -10.13
C LEU A 396 6.13 4.11 -10.39
N ALA A 397 5.78 4.67 -11.55
CA ALA A 397 6.07 6.06 -11.87
C ALA A 397 5.61 7.00 -10.75
N GLY A 398 6.42 8.02 -10.44
CA GLY A 398 6.13 8.98 -9.36
C GLY A 398 6.40 8.47 -7.93
N SER A 399 6.79 7.21 -7.75
CA SER A 399 7.23 6.70 -6.44
C SER A 399 8.60 7.27 -6.06
N LEU A 400 8.82 7.54 -4.77
CA LEU A 400 10.14 7.91 -4.21
C LEU A 400 11.25 6.89 -4.50
N TRP A 401 10.87 5.67 -4.82
CA TRP A 401 11.77 4.57 -5.14
C TRP A 401 11.80 4.23 -6.63
N ALA A 402 11.23 5.08 -7.49
CA ALA A 402 11.36 5.01 -8.94
C ALA A 402 12.29 6.11 -9.43
N ASP A 403 13.37 5.72 -10.09
CA ASP A 403 14.31 6.67 -10.73
C ASP A 403 14.07 6.71 -12.25
N LEU A 404 13.40 5.70 -12.81
CA LEU A 404 13.30 5.46 -14.25
C LEU A 404 11.87 5.29 -14.77
N ALA A 405 10.95 4.73 -13.97
CA ALA A 405 9.61 4.36 -14.46
C ALA A 405 8.79 5.56 -14.91
N GLU A 406 8.19 5.44 -16.10
CA GLU A 406 7.18 6.33 -16.66
C GLU A 406 5.78 5.69 -16.56
N ASP A 407 4.73 6.43 -16.92
CA ASP A 407 3.37 5.90 -16.84
C ASP A 407 3.17 4.61 -17.66
N GLY A 408 2.59 3.61 -17.03
CA GLY A 408 2.45 2.26 -17.60
C GLY A 408 3.72 1.41 -17.54
N GLU A 409 4.75 1.85 -16.83
CA GLU A 409 5.97 1.10 -16.58
C GLU A 409 6.09 0.66 -15.12
N LEU A 410 6.77 -0.46 -14.90
CA LEU A 410 7.14 -0.96 -13.60
C LEU A 410 8.66 -1.04 -13.51
N GLU A 411 9.25 -0.32 -12.55
CA GLU A 411 10.70 -0.36 -12.34
C GLU A 411 11.07 -1.48 -11.40
N MET A 412 11.91 -2.41 -11.87
CA MET A 412 12.49 -3.46 -11.05
C MET A 412 13.80 -2.99 -10.43
N ARG A 413 13.84 -2.90 -9.12
CA ARG A 413 14.98 -2.42 -8.35
C ARG A 413 15.41 -3.42 -7.29
N LEU A 414 16.66 -3.31 -6.86
CA LEU A 414 17.18 -4.05 -5.71
C LEU A 414 16.84 -5.55 -5.78
N LEU A 415 17.03 -6.15 -6.97
CA LEU A 415 17.04 -7.60 -7.08
C LEU A 415 18.28 -8.13 -6.36
N VAL A 416 18.06 -8.69 -5.20
CA VAL A 416 19.10 -9.20 -4.32
C VAL A 416 18.93 -10.71 -4.17
N VAL A 417 20.02 -11.46 -4.31
CA VAL A 417 20.07 -12.90 -4.09
C VAL A 417 21.20 -13.21 -3.11
N ASP A 418 20.92 -13.99 -2.09
CA ASP A 418 21.90 -14.40 -1.09
C ASP A 418 23.13 -15.02 -1.78
N PRO A 419 24.35 -14.62 -1.43
CA PRO A 419 25.59 -15.12 -2.03
C PRO A 419 25.66 -16.65 -2.10
N ARG A 420 25.09 -17.34 -1.11
CA ARG A 420 25.05 -18.81 -1.06
C ARG A 420 24.23 -19.44 -2.19
N PHE A 421 23.26 -18.71 -2.76
CA PHE A 421 22.40 -19.14 -3.85
C PHE A 421 22.81 -18.56 -5.22
N GLN A 422 23.86 -17.74 -5.27
CA GLN A 422 24.38 -17.23 -6.53
C GLN A 422 24.99 -18.37 -7.38
N ARG A 423 24.92 -18.22 -8.71
CA ARG A 423 25.37 -19.22 -9.71
C ARG A 423 24.58 -20.55 -9.70
N THR A 424 23.56 -20.71 -8.86
CA THR A 424 22.66 -21.88 -8.86
C THR A 424 21.56 -21.79 -9.94
N GLY A 425 21.45 -20.67 -10.66
CA GLY A 425 20.36 -20.37 -11.59
C GLY A 425 19.13 -19.74 -10.95
N LEU A 426 19.11 -19.58 -9.60
CA LEU A 426 17.98 -18.98 -8.88
C LEU A 426 17.63 -17.58 -9.40
N GLY A 427 18.63 -16.70 -9.56
CA GLY A 427 18.40 -15.34 -10.06
C GLY A 427 17.67 -15.30 -11.41
N GLY A 428 18.00 -16.25 -12.32
CA GLY A 428 17.32 -16.37 -13.61
C GLY A 428 15.86 -16.79 -13.48
N LYS A 429 15.60 -17.80 -12.68
CA LYS A 429 14.25 -18.28 -12.40
C LYS A 429 13.39 -17.21 -11.70
N LEU A 430 14.00 -16.42 -10.82
CA LEU A 430 13.35 -15.26 -10.21
C LEU A 430 12.96 -14.23 -11.27
N VAL A 431 13.86 -13.85 -12.18
CA VAL A 431 13.54 -12.89 -13.24
C VAL A 431 12.40 -13.39 -14.12
N GLU A 432 12.37 -14.68 -14.49
CA GLU A 432 11.24 -15.27 -15.23
C GLU A 432 9.92 -15.11 -14.47
N LYS A 433 9.91 -15.44 -13.18
CA LYS A 433 8.73 -15.29 -12.34
C LYS A 433 8.33 -13.83 -12.12
N PHE A 434 9.27 -12.90 -12.07
CA PHE A 434 8.99 -11.49 -12.00
C PHE A 434 8.36 -10.95 -13.30
N LEU A 435 8.78 -11.44 -14.45
CA LEU A 435 8.17 -11.10 -15.74
C LEU A 435 6.74 -11.63 -15.83
N GLU A 436 6.51 -12.88 -15.40
CA GLU A 436 5.17 -13.46 -15.31
C GLU A 436 4.28 -12.61 -14.36
N PHE A 437 4.78 -12.30 -13.17
CA PHE A 437 4.09 -11.49 -12.18
C PHE A 437 3.75 -10.09 -12.73
N ALA A 438 4.72 -9.39 -13.32
CA ALA A 438 4.49 -8.06 -13.90
C ALA A 438 3.42 -8.09 -15.00
N GLY A 439 3.34 -9.17 -15.79
CA GLY A 439 2.29 -9.37 -16.80
C GLY A 439 0.88 -9.55 -16.22
N THR A 440 0.74 -9.83 -14.92
CA THR A 440 -0.57 -9.90 -14.24
C THR A 440 -1.05 -8.55 -13.73
N LEU A 441 -0.18 -7.55 -13.71
CA LEU A 441 -0.51 -6.23 -13.17
C LEU A 441 -1.26 -5.39 -14.21
N HIS A 442 -2.40 -4.86 -13.83
CA HIS A 442 -3.25 -4.09 -14.74
C HIS A 442 -2.56 -2.78 -15.16
N GLY A 443 -2.60 -2.47 -16.46
CA GLY A 443 -2.03 -1.22 -17.00
C GLY A 443 -0.51 -1.21 -17.16
N ILE A 444 0.22 -2.22 -16.69
CA ILE A 444 1.68 -2.31 -16.86
C ILE A 444 1.98 -2.92 -18.24
N ARG A 445 2.77 -2.20 -19.03
CA ARG A 445 3.14 -2.57 -20.40
C ARG A 445 4.62 -2.83 -20.56
N LYS A 446 5.44 -2.29 -19.66
CA LYS A 446 6.90 -2.36 -19.77
C LYS A 446 7.53 -2.53 -18.40
N LEU A 447 8.55 -3.35 -18.31
CA LEU A 447 9.43 -3.46 -17.16
C LEU A 447 10.75 -2.74 -17.47
N VAL A 448 11.16 -1.87 -16.57
CA VAL A 448 12.42 -1.12 -16.68
C VAL A 448 13.33 -1.42 -15.49
N LEU A 449 14.62 -1.28 -15.66
CA LEU A 449 15.60 -1.44 -14.59
C LEU A 449 16.90 -0.70 -14.89
N THR A 450 17.69 -0.47 -13.86
CA THR A 450 19.04 0.05 -13.98
C THR A 450 20.08 -0.93 -13.41
N THR A 451 21.31 -0.87 -13.93
CA THR A 451 22.47 -1.58 -13.36
C THR A 451 23.74 -0.76 -13.57
N THR A 452 24.79 -1.02 -12.80
CA THR A 452 26.07 -0.32 -13.00
C THR A 452 26.69 -0.68 -14.35
N PRO A 453 27.22 0.30 -15.11
CA PRO A 453 27.73 0.09 -16.46
C PRO A 453 28.94 -0.82 -16.51
N ASP A 454 29.75 -0.84 -15.44
CA ASP A 454 30.97 -1.64 -15.37
C ASP A 454 30.69 -3.13 -15.07
N TRP A 455 29.42 -3.48 -14.78
CA TRP A 455 29.06 -4.85 -14.45
C TRP A 455 28.53 -5.62 -15.67
N GLU A 456 29.42 -5.90 -16.61
CA GLU A 456 29.10 -6.71 -17.80
C GLU A 456 28.31 -8.01 -17.49
N PRO A 457 28.58 -8.76 -16.38
CA PRO A 457 27.79 -9.94 -16.06
C PRO A 457 26.30 -9.66 -15.88
N ALA A 458 25.92 -8.55 -15.21
CA ALA A 458 24.50 -8.17 -15.06
C ALA A 458 23.88 -7.74 -16.37
N MET A 459 24.59 -6.95 -17.17
CA MET A 459 24.07 -6.54 -18.49
C MET A 459 23.82 -7.76 -19.40
N ARG A 460 24.75 -8.72 -19.44
CA ARG A 460 24.57 -9.98 -20.17
C ARG A 460 23.44 -10.83 -19.57
N PHE A 461 23.29 -10.80 -18.25
CA PHE A 461 22.23 -11.51 -17.56
C PHE A 461 20.86 -10.97 -18.01
N TYR A 462 20.59 -9.67 -17.88
CA TYR A 462 19.31 -9.10 -18.28
C TYR A 462 19.03 -9.21 -19.78
N ALA A 463 20.04 -9.07 -20.63
CA ALA A 463 19.89 -9.28 -22.07
C ALA A 463 19.38 -10.69 -22.42
N ARG A 464 19.80 -11.74 -21.69
CA ARG A 464 19.28 -13.11 -21.88
C ARG A 464 17.80 -13.26 -21.59
N TYR A 465 17.24 -12.40 -20.72
CA TYR A 465 15.81 -12.35 -20.41
C TYR A 465 15.04 -11.37 -21.30
N GLY A 466 15.68 -10.86 -22.35
CA GLY A 466 15.07 -10.03 -23.38
C GLY A 466 14.95 -8.55 -23.00
N PHE A 467 15.71 -8.09 -22.00
CA PHE A 467 15.86 -6.66 -21.77
C PHE A 467 16.82 -6.06 -22.81
N SER A 468 16.44 -4.91 -23.34
CA SER A 468 17.22 -4.12 -24.27
C SER A 468 17.81 -2.89 -23.57
N ARG A 469 19.04 -2.53 -23.96
CA ARG A 469 19.70 -1.33 -23.46
C ARG A 469 18.99 -0.07 -23.95
N ASP A 470 18.68 0.86 -23.05
CA ASP A 470 18.06 2.14 -23.33
C ASP A 470 18.99 3.29 -22.91
N THR A 471 19.90 3.67 -23.82
CA THR A 471 20.98 4.63 -23.52
C THR A 471 20.48 6.07 -23.32
N HIS A 472 19.25 6.37 -23.71
CA HIS A 472 18.66 7.71 -23.54
C HIS A 472 18.10 7.93 -22.13
N ARG A 473 17.99 6.85 -21.36
CA ARG A 473 17.40 6.85 -20.02
C ARG A 473 18.41 6.46 -18.94
N ASP A 474 19.70 6.64 -19.21
CA ASP A 474 20.74 6.45 -18.21
C ASP A 474 20.54 7.44 -17.04
N VAL A 475 20.74 6.97 -15.83
CA VAL A 475 20.48 7.73 -14.60
C VAL A 475 21.79 8.06 -13.90
N ASP A 476 22.04 9.34 -13.69
CA ASP A 476 23.10 9.77 -12.78
C ASP A 476 22.67 9.58 -11.32
N ILE A 477 23.58 9.14 -10.46
CA ILE A 477 23.31 8.98 -9.02
C ILE A 477 23.84 10.21 -8.30
N PRO A 478 22.95 11.14 -7.86
CA PRO A 478 23.37 12.42 -7.29
C PRO A 478 24.21 12.25 -6.01
N GLU A 479 23.94 11.20 -5.23
CA GLU A 479 24.62 10.91 -3.96
C GLU A 479 26.06 10.42 -4.14
N VAL A 480 26.45 10.01 -5.36
CA VAL A 480 27.78 9.46 -5.66
C VAL A 480 28.33 10.11 -6.94
N PRO A 481 29.04 11.22 -6.87
CA PRO A 481 29.54 11.95 -8.03
C PRO A 481 30.34 11.04 -8.99
N GLY A 482 29.91 11.01 -10.26
CA GLY A 482 30.53 10.20 -11.32
C GLY A 482 29.99 8.77 -11.41
N LEU A 483 29.10 8.35 -10.54
CA LEU A 483 28.36 7.09 -10.68
C LEU A 483 27.09 7.33 -11.50
N TRP A 484 26.93 6.58 -12.57
CA TRP A 484 25.71 6.53 -13.36
C TRP A 484 25.26 5.07 -13.52
N LEU A 485 23.99 4.89 -13.81
CA LEU A 485 23.39 3.58 -14.01
C LEU A 485 22.90 3.43 -15.43
N ALA A 486 23.19 2.28 -16.02
CA ALA A 486 22.79 1.88 -17.35
C ALA A 486 21.33 1.41 -17.33
N ALA A 487 20.46 2.06 -18.09
CA ALA A 487 19.04 1.71 -18.17
C ALA A 487 18.77 0.57 -19.17
N PHE A 488 17.82 -0.28 -18.81
CA PHE A 488 17.32 -1.38 -19.62
C PHE A 488 15.80 -1.42 -19.58
N SER A 489 15.19 -1.84 -20.69
CA SER A 489 13.74 -1.99 -20.77
C SER A 489 13.32 -3.28 -21.47
N LYS A 490 12.12 -3.75 -21.14
CA LYS A 490 11.48 -4.91 -21.78
C LYS A 490 9.98 -4.72 -21.84
N GLU A 491 9.40 -4.82 -23.03
CA GLU A 491 7.96 -4.88 -23.21
C GLU A 491 7.40 -6.16 -22.57
N ILE A 492 6.29 -6.00 -21.83
CA ILE A 492 5.56 -7.10 -21.20
C ILE A 492 4.31 -7.35 -22.02
N SER A 493 4.12 -8.59 -22.48
CA SER A 493 2.85 -8.98 -23.05
C SER A 493 1.84 -9.12 -21.91
N PRO A 494 0.75 -8.33 -21.88
CA PRO A 494 -0.29 -8.56 -20.90
C PRO A 494 -0.82 -9.99 -21.11
N HIS A 495 -0.85 -10.77 -20.04
CA HIS A 495 -1.61 -12.01 -20.07
C HIS A 495 -3.09 -11.62 -20.24
N HIS A 496 -3.58 -11.66 -21.48
CA HIS A 496 -5.01 -11.70 -21.69
C HIS A 496 -5.52 -12.95 -20.99
N THR A 497 -6.13 -12.81 -19.83
CA THR A 497 -7.11 -13.77 -19.38
C THR A 497 -8.17 -13.74 -20.46
N SER A 498 -8.12 -14.74 -21.36
CA SER A 498 -9.11 -14.91 -22.41
C SER A 498 -10.47 -15.05 -21.73
N GLY A 499 -11.23 -13.97 -21.76
CA GLY A 499 -12.64 -13.98 -21.40
C GLY A 499 -13.36 -14.90 -22.37
N ALA A 500 -13.96 -15.94 -21.86
CA ALA A 500 -15.07 -16.67 -22.46
C ALA A 500 -16.22 -16.67 -21.45
#